data_829cfe5893c9570df4f218f4385f13ac
#
_entry.id   829cfe5893c9570df4f218f4385f13ac
#
_cell.length_a   1.000
_cell.length_b   1.000
_cell.length_c   1.000
_cell.angle_alpha   90.00
_cell.angle_beta   90.00
_cell.angle_gamma   90.00
#
_symmetry.space_group_name_H-M   'P 1'
#
loop_
_entity.id
_entity.type
_entity.pdbx_description
1 polymer ?
#
loop_
_entity_poly.entity_id
_entity_poly.type
_entity_poly.pdbx_seq_one_letter_code
_entity_poly.pdbx_strand_id
1 'polypeptide(L)'
;PYLPVNFKELLVSPNDMRKRLTALINQEIKNKRQGKEAYILAKVNHITDAKLIRRLYAAAAVGVRLRLLVRGNCSIVASAHDRGRIEIRGIIDRYLEHSRILIFGHGGDERIYIGSADWMTRNLDNRVEAYAPVYDEAVRRELRRIVDEGLADNVAARVVDGTGDNLLYD
;
A
#
# COMPACT_ATOMS: atom_id res chain seq x y z
N PRO A 1 -1.78 -32.78 11.27
CA PRO A 1 -1.13 -32.03 10.21
C PRO A 1 -2.18 -31.09 9.60
N TYR A 2 -1.94 -29.78 9.72
CA TYR A 2 -2.77 -28.80 9.02
C TYR A 2 -2.46 -28.91 7.52
N LEU A 3 -3.47 -29.31 6.74
CA LEU A 3 -3.36 -29.21 5.29
C LEU A 3 -3.29 -27.72 4.93
N PRO A 4 -2.34 -27.32 4.08
CA PRO A 4 -2.27 -25.93 3.63
C PRO A 4 -3.55 -25.61 2.82
N VAL A 5 -4.41 -24.80 3.42
CA VAL A 5 -5.61 -24.33 2.72
C VAL A 5 -5.16 -23.27 1.71
N ASN A 6 -5.42 -23.51 0.44
CA ASN A 6 -5.11 -22.58 -0.63
C ASN A 6 -6.33 -21.71 -0.93
N PHE A 7 -6.24 -20.43 -0.57
CA PHE A 7 -7.28 -19.44 -0.87
C PHE A 7 -7.02 -18.83 -2.25
N LYS A 8 -7.94 -19.03 -3.19
CA LYS A 8 -7.78 -18.49 -4.56
C LYS A 8 -7.78 -16.96 -4.58
N GLU A 9 -8.73 -16.36 -3.89
CA GLU A 9 -9.01 -14.92 -3.95
C GLU A 9 -8.40 -14.14 -2.78
N LEU A 10 -8.44 -14.69 -1.57
CA LEU A 10 -7.92 -14.03 -0.38
C LEU A 10 -6.39 -14.12 -0.30
N LEU A 11 -5.76 -13.03 0.12
CA LEU A 11 -4.38 -13.04 0.58
C LEU A 11 -4.40 -13.34 2.08
N VAL A 12 -3.83 -14.45 2.52
CA VAL A 12 -3.95 -14.89 3.91
C VAL A 12 -2.56 -15.07 4.54
N SER A 13 -2.35 -14.45 5.69
CA SER A 13 -1.17 -14.65 6.53
C SER A 13 -1.50 -15.71 7.60
N PRO A 14 -0.53 -16.55 7.97
CA PRO A 14 0.87 -16.63 7.49
C PRO A 14 1.08 -17.44 6.20
N ASN A 15 0.01 -17.86 5.53
CA ASN A 15 0.10 -18.80 4.39
C ASN A 15 0.86 -18.21 3.19
N ASP A 16 0.27 -17.22 2.52
CA ASP A 16 0.77 -16.74 1.22
C ASP A 16 0.72 -15.20 1.05
N MET A 17 0.25 -14.46 2.05
CA MET A 17 0.06 -13.02 1.95
C MET A 17 1.32 -12.30 1.48
N ARG A 18 2.48 -12.56 2.11
CA ARG A 18 3.76 -11.96 1.72
C ARG A 18 4.10 -12.26 0.25
N LYS A 19 3.97 -13.51 -0.14
CA LYS A 19 4.26 -13.96 -1.51
C LYS A 19 3.37 -13.26 -2.53
N ARG A 20 2.07 -13.18 -2.23
CA ARG A 20 1.08 -12.58 -3.14
C ARG A 20 1.20 -11.06 -3.20
N LEU A 21 1.45 -10.36 -2.09
CA LEU A 21 1.75 -8.92 -2.09
C LEU A 21 3.01 -8.63 -2.90
N THR A 22 4.06 -9.41 -2.71
CA THR A 22 5.29 -9.29 -3.50
C THR A 22 5.02 -9.51 -4.99
N ALA A 23 4.17 -10.48 -5.34
CA ALA A 23 3.79 -10.74 -6.73
C ALA A 23 2.99 -9.58 -7.34
N LEU A 24 2.08 -8.95 -6.60
CA LEU A 24 1.35 -7.75 -7.05
C LEU A 24 2.30 -6.60 -7.32
N ILE A 25 3.25 -6.31 -6.43
CA ILE A 25 4.25 -5.26 -6.64
C ILE A 25 5.12 -5.58 -7.87
N ASN A 26 5.54 -6.84 -8.03
CA ASN A 26 6.32 -7.28 -9.20
C ASN A 26 5.54 -7.13 -10.50
N GLN A 27 4.22 -7.35 -10.47
CA GLN A 27 3.36 -7.13 -11.63
C GLN A 27 3.33 -5.66 -12.02
N GLU A 28 3.31 -4.72 -11.06
CA GLU A 28 3.39 -3.29 -11.37
C GLU A 28 4.75 -2.92 -12.00
N ILE A 29 5.85 -3.49 -11.49
CA ILE A 29 7.19 -3.33 -12.10
C ILE A 29 7.18 -3.80 -13.56
N LYS A 30 6.61 -4.98 -13.81
CA LYS A 30 6.51 -5.55 -15.17
C LYS A 30 5.65 -4.68 -16.08
N ASN A 31 4.47 -4.25 -15.60
CA ASN A 31 3.55 -3.38 -16.34
C ASN A 31 4.24 -2.08 -16.72
N LYS A 32 4.95 -1.44 -15.79
CA LYS A 32 5.68 -0.20 -16.05
C LYS A 32 6.74 -0.36 -17.12
N ARG A 33 7.52 -1.45 -17.06
CA ARG A 33 8.53 -1.76 -18.09
C ARG A 33 7.93 -2.00 -19.47
N GLN A 34 6.68 -2.44 -19.53
CA GLN A 34 5.94 -2.65 -20.79
C GLN A 34 5.17 -1.41 -21.26
N GLY A 35 5.35 -0.25 -20.60
CA GLY A 35 4.63 0.97 -20.93
C GLY A 35 3.15 0.97 -20.56
N LYS A 36 2.71 0.00 -19.75
CA LYS A 36 1.34 -0.08 -19.25
C LYS A 36 1.15 0.79 -18.01
N GLU A 37 -0.10 1.05 -17.66
CA GLU A 37 -0.45 1.74 -16.43
C GLU A 37 0.04 0.94 -15.22
N ALA A 38 0.74 1.63 -14.29
CA ALA A 38 1.33 1.00 -13.12
C ALA A 38 1.45 2.00 -11.96
N TYR A 39 0.75 1.71 -10.88
CA TYR A 39 0.78 2.49 -9.64
C TYR A 39 0.37 1.61 -8.45
N ILE A 40 0.74 2.05 -7.26
CA ILE A 40 0.34 1.43 -5.99
C ILE A 40 -0.17 2.53 -5.07
N LEU A 41 -1.40 2.41 -4.62
CA LEU A 41 -1.96 3.21 -3.54
C LEU A 41 -2.18 2.30 -2.35
N ALA A 42 -1.76 2.72 -1.16
CA ALA A 42 -1.99 1.94 0.04
C ALA A 42 -2.37 2.84 1.20
N LYS A 43 -3.44 2.49 1.89
CA LYS A 43 -3.84 3.03 3.18
C LYS A 43 -3.65 1.94 4.22
N VAL A 44 -2.70 2.13 5.11
CA VAL A 44 -2.35 1.18 6.19
C VAL A 44 -1.96 1.93 7.45
N ASN A 45 -1.90 1.23 8.59
CA ASN A 45 -1.43 1.91 9.80
C ASN A 45 0.10 1.92 9.90
N HIS A 46 0.77 0.84 9.51
CA HIS A 46 2.23 0.75 9.64
C HIS A 46 2.88 0.13 8.40
N ILE A 47 4.06 0.65 8.03
CA ILE A 47 4.93 0.11 6.98
C ILE A 47 6.35 0.00 7.55
N THR A 48 6.73 -1.18 8.03
CA THR A 48 8.04 -1.42 8.65
C THR A 48 8.74 -2.70 8.16
N ASP A 49 8.08 -3.49 7.30
CA ASP A 49 8.69 -4.71 6.75
C ASP A 49 9.78 -4.38 5.72
N ALA A 50 11.03 -4.67 6.08
CA ALA A 50 12.18 -4.32 5.25
C ALA A 50 12.19 -5.03 3.88
N LYS A 51 11.64 -6.25 3.76
CA LYS A 51 11.61 -6.97 2.49
C LYS A 51 10.61 -6.33 1.53
N LEU A 52 9.42 -5.97 2.05
CA LEU A 52 8.39 -5.30 1.26
C LEU A 52 8.84 -3.89 0.86
N ILE A 53 9.45 -3.13 1.78
CA ILE A 53 9.98 -1.79 1.52
C ILE A 53 11.01 -1.81 0.40
N ARG A 54 11.97 -2.76 0.43
CA ARG A 54 12.94 -2.91 -0.68
C ARG A 54 12.25 -3.14 -2.01
N ARG A 55 11.13 -3.86 -2.02
CA ARG A 55 10.37 -4.11 -3.24
C ARG A 55 9.64 -2.87 -3.74
N LEU A 56 9.11 -2.07 -2.83
CA LEU A 56 8.51 -0.76 -3.16
C LEU A 56 9.54 0.20 -3.75
N TYR A 57 10.74 0.28 -3.18
CA TYR A 57 11.83 1.08 -3.77
C TYR A 57 12.21 0.58 -5.19
N ALA A 58 12.26 -0.73 -5.39
CA ALA A 58 12.50 -1.29 -6.73
C ALA A 58 11.40 -0.90 -7.73
N ALA A 59 10.15 -0.85 -7.29
CA ALA A 59 9.03 -0.39 -8.12
C ALA A 59 9.14 1.10 -8.46
N ALA A 60 9.44 1.94 -7.48
CA ALA A 60 9.66 3.37 -7.69
C ALA A 60 10.84 3.64 -8.64
N ALA A 61 11.92 2.87 -8.50
CA ALA A 61 13.12 3.01 -9.34
C ALA A 61 12.82 2.83 -10.84
N VAL A 62 11.88 1.93 -11.20
CA VAL A 62 11.46 1.73 -12.60
C VAL A 62 10.33 2.67 -13.02
N GLY A 63 9.83 3.53 -12.13
CA GLY A 63 8.85 4.56 -12.45
C GLY A 63 7.40 4.24 -12.06
N VAL A 64 7.17 3.21 -11.24
CA VAL A 64 5.85 2.99 -10.62
C VAL A 64 5.59 4.12 -9.62
N ARG A 65 4.41 4.74 -9.70
CA ARG A 65 4.00 5.76 -8.71
C ARG A 65 3.47 5.08 -7.46
N LEU A 66 4.03 5.43 -6.32
CA LEU A 66 3.61 4.97 -5.01
C LEU A 66 2.98 6.13 -4.24
N ARG A 67 1.76 5.97 -3.76
CA ARG A 67 1.07 6.95 -2.91
C ARG A 67 0.57 6.24 -1.66
N LEU A 68 1.13 6.57 -0.52
CA LEU A 68 0.98 5.83 0.71
C LEU A 68 0.38 6.72 1.80
N LEU A 69 -0.74 6.28 2.36
CA LEU A 69 -1.38 6.87 3.53
C LEU A 69 -1.03 6.02 4.75
N VAL A 70 -0.27 6.57 5.67
CA VAL A 70 0.21 5.83 6.84
C VAL A 70 -0.14 6.58 8.11
N ARG A 71 -0.85 5.90 9.02
CA ARG A 71 -1.27 6.52 10.29
C ARG A 71 -0.21 6.46 11.39
N GLY A 72 0.61 5.44 11.40
CA GLY A 72 1.62 5.18 12.44
C GLY A 72 3.04 5.13 11.86
N ASN A 73 3.80 4.12 12.25
CA ASN A 73 5.20 4.01 11.87
C ASN A 73 5.39 3.71 10.38
N CYS A 74 6.19 4.54 9.72
CA CYS A 74 6.63 4.34 8.35
C CYS A 74 8.15 4.35 8.29
N SER A 75 8.75 3.25 7.82
CA SER A 75 10.20 3.13 7.62
C SER A 75 10.63 3.38 6.18
N ILE A 76 9.71 3.86 5.32
CA ILE A 76 10.06 4.34 3.99
C ILE A 76 10.50 5.79 4.12
N VAL A 77 11.62 6.11 3.50
CA VAL A 77 12.11 7.49 3.37
C VAL A 77 11.94 7.89 1.91
N ALA A 78 11.04 8.82 1.64
CA ALA A 78 10.94 9.44 0.33
C ALA A 78 12.16 10.37 0.15
N SER A 79 12.90 10.16 -0.93
CA SER A 79 14.11 10.93 -1.21
C SER A 79 14.01 11.66 -2.54
N ALA A 80 14.86 12.69 -2.72
CA ALA A 80 15.00 13.36 -4.01
C ALA A 80 15.38 12.40 -5.17
N HIS A 81 15.99 11.25 -4.83
CA HIS A 81 16.37 10.22 -5.79
C HIS A 81 15.15 9.49 -6.37
N ASP A 82 14.02 9.49 -5.67
CA ASP A 82 12.77 8.85 -6.12
C ASP A 82 12.04 9.69 -7.18
N ARG A 83 12.55 10.89 -7.48
CA ARG A 83 12.00 11.82 -8.48
C ARG A 83 10.49 12.08 -8.28
N GLY A 84 10.03 12.19 -7.03
CA GLY A 84 8.63 12.39 -6.68
C GLY A 84 7.71 11.19 -6.96
N ARG A 85 8.27 9.99 -7.11
CA ARG A 85 7.47 8.77 -7.35
C ARG A 85 6.94 8.15 -6.08
N ILE A 86 7.55 8.46 -4.93
CA ILE A 86 7.06 8.02 -3.63
C ILE A 86 6.48 9.24 -2.91
N GLU A 87 5.19 9.21 -2.71
CA GLU A 87 4.44 10.19 -1.92
C GLU A 87 3.96 9.46 -0.66
N ILE A 88 4.32 9.97 0.52
CA ILE A 88 3.87 9.42 1.80
C ILE A 88 3.20 10.52 2.56
N ARG A 89 1.96 10.27 3.00
CA ARG A 89 1.20 11.17 3.86
C ARG A 89 0.88 10.47 5.17
N GLY A 90 1.21 11.14 6.26
CA GLY A 90 0.81 10.75 7.60
C GLY A 90 -0.58 11.28 7.90
N ILE A 91 -1.52 10.43 8.30
CA ILE A 91 -2.83 10.86 8.76
C ILE A 91 -2.81 10.90 10.28
N ILE A 92 -3.05 12.10 10.84
CA ILE A 92 -3.28 12.29 12.26
C ILE A 92 -4.67 12.93 12.38
N ASP A 93 -5.68 12.10 12.56
CA ASP A 93 -7.05 12.60 12.70
C ASP A 93 -7.57 12.43 14.13
N ARG A 94 -8.60 13.23 14.44
CA ARG A 94 -9.37 13.18 15.68
C ARG A 94 -10.07 11.84 15.88
N TYR A 95 -10.44 11.19 14.79
CA TYR A 95 -11.09 9.89 14.78
C TYR A 95 -10.13 8.77 14.40
N LEU A 96 -10.34 7.61 15.02
CA LEU A 96 -9.52 6.43 14.77
C LEU A 96 -9.86 5.82 13.41
N GLU A 97 -9.03 6.11 12.41
CA GLU A 97 -9.11 5.52 11.08
C GLU A 97 -8.35 4.19 11.02
N HIS A 98 -9.07 3.07 10.97
CA HIS A 98 -8.47 1.72 11.02
C HIS A 98 -8.55 0.94 9.70
N SER A 99 -9.14 1.53 8.66
CA SER A 99 -9.28 0.86 7.36
C SER A 99 -7.92 0.63 6.70
N ARG A 100 -7.73 -0.56 6.12
CA ARG A 100 -6.59 -0.87 5.25
C ARG A 100 -7.11 -1.17 3.86
N ILE A 101 -6.62 -0.39 2.90
CA ILE A 101 -7.06 -0.44 1.51
C ILE A 101 -5.81 -0.50 0.64
N LEU A 102 -5.76 -1.44 -0.29
CA LEU A 102 -4.67 -1.55 -1.26
C LEU A 102 -5.26 -1.44 -2.67
N ILE A 103 -4.62 -0.65 -3.51
CA ILE A 103 -5.02 -0.44 -4.89
C ILE A 103 -3.77 -0.59 -5.78
N PHE A 104 -3.85 -1.47 -6.77
CA PHE A 104 -2.82 -1.71 -7.76
C PHE A 104 -3.36 -1.41 -9.15
N GLY A 105 -2.63 -0.64 -9.96
CA GLY A 105 -3.03 -0.25 -11.32
C GLY A 105 -3.19 -1.43 -12.27
N HIS A 106 -2.39 -2.47 -12.06
CA HIS A 106 -2.47 -3.77 -12.71
C HIS A 106 -2.61 -3.73 -14.25
N GLY A 107 -1.95 -2.74 -14.89
CA GLY A 107 -1.97 -2.58 -16.35
C GLY A 107 -3.30 -2.11 -16.92
N GLY A 108 -4.13 -1.43 -16.11
CA GLY A 108 -5.45 -0.92 -16.47
C GLY A 108 -6.62 -1.75 -15.92
N ASP A 109 -6.36 -2.97 -15.41
CA ASP A 109 -7.36 -3.80 -14.69
C ASP A 109 -7.15 -3.65 -13.19
N GLU A 110 -7.46 -2.47 -12.67
CA GLU A 110 -7.21 -2.08 -11.28
C GLU A 110 -7.69 -3.13 -10.27
N ARG A 111 -6.81 -3.49 -9.34
CA ARG A 111 -7.10 -4.44 -8.26
C ARG A 111 -7.21 -3.70 -6.93
N ILE A 112 -8.35 -3.86 -6.26
CA ILE A 112 -8.63 -3.26 -4.96
C ILE A 112 -8.82 -4.35 -3.92
N TYR A 113 -8.16 -4.18 -2.77
CA TYR A 113 -8.24 -5.08 -1.63
C TYR A 113 -8.56 -4.31 -0.36
N ILE A 114 -9.36 -4.91 0.52
CA ILE A 114 -9.57 -4.46 1.89
C ILE A 114 -9.10 -5.55 2.86
N GLY A 115 -8.58 -5.17 4.02
CA GLY A 115 -8.09 -6.19 4.93
C GLY A 115 -7.67 -5.69 6.30
N SER A 116 -7.07 -6.62 7.05
CA SER A 116 -6.67 -6.42 8.45
C SER A 116 -5.17 -6.18 8.64
N ALA A 117 -4.33 -6.55 7.67
CA ALA A 117 -2.89 -6.54 7.81
C ALA A 117 -2.27 -5.17 7.61
N ASP A 118 -1.34 -4.80 8.49
CA ASP A 118 -0.34 -3.78 8.21
C ASP A 118 0.87 -4.39 7.48
N TRP A 119 1.71 -3.56 6.91
CA TRP A 119 2.92 -4.00 6.22
C TRP A 119 4.09 -4.12 7.19
N MET A 120 3.89 -4.98 8.19
CA MET A 120 4.85 -5.37 9.22
C MET A 120 5.14 -6.86 9.13
N THR A 121 6.37 -7.26 9.46
CA THR A 121 6.78 -8.68 9.41
C THR A 121 5.83 -9.58 10.21
N ARG A 122 5.44 -9.17 11.41
CA ARG A 122 4.51 -9.94 12.25
C ARG A 122 3.13 -10.15 11.60
N ASN A 123 2.62 -9.17 10.86
CA ASN A 123 1.34 -9.27 10.16
C ASN A 123 1.44 -10.16 8.91
N LEU A 124 2.58 -10.11 8.21
CA LEU A 124 2.77 -10.83 6.97
C LEU A 124 3.16 -12.31 7.15
N ASP A 125 3.79 -12.65 8.28
CA ASP A 125 4.41 -13.96 8.48
C ASP A 125 3.90 -14.73 9.72
N ASN A 126 3.32 -14.06 10.72
CA ASN A 126 3.04 -14.68 12.01
C ASN A 126 1.57 -14.61 12.43
N ARG A 127 0.89 -13.50 12.18
CA ARG A 127 -0.51 -13.31 12.55
C ARG A 127 -1.45 -13.89 11.51
N VAL A 128 -2.64 -14.26 11.94
CA VAL A 128 -3.74 -14.57 11.02
C VAL A 128 -4.35 -13.26 10.56
N GLU A 129 -4.10 -12.92 9.32
CA GLU A 129 -4.58 -11.70 8.67
C GLU A 129 -5.10 -12.05 7.27
N ALA A 130 -6.01 -11.24 6.74
CA ALA A 130 -6.52 -11.42 5.40
C ALA A 130 -6.69 -10.09 4.65
N TYR A 131 -6.50 -10.15 3.33
CA TYR A 131 -6.99 -9.17 2.36
C TYR A 131 -7.98 -9.85 1.44
N ALA A 132 -9.13 -9.23 1.26
CA ALA A 132 -10.17 -9.66 0.33
C ALA A 132 -10.20 -8.73 -0.90
N PRO A 133 -10.26 -9.27 -2.13
CA PRO A 133 -10.47 -8.47 -3.32
C PRO A 133 -11.89 -7.91 -3.35
N VAL A 134 -12.04 -6.71 -3.90
CA VAL A 134 -13.32 -6.03 -4.03
C VAL A 134 -13.70 -5.99 -5.50
N TYR A 135 -14.85 -6.56 -5.85
CA TYR A 135 -15.34 -6.65 -7.23
C TYR A 135 -16.53 -5.74 -7.51
N ASP A 136 -17.35 -5.42 -6.51
CA ASP A 136 -18.49 -4.53 -6.67
C ASP A 136 -18.04 -3.11 -7.04
N GLU A 137 -18.51 -2.60 -8.17
CA GLU A 137 -18.07 -1.32 -8.71
C GLU A 137 -18.46 -0.11 -7.86
N ALA A 138 -19.58 -0.18 -7.13
CA ALA A 138 -19.97 0.91 -6.23
C ALA A 138 -19.01 0.96 -5.01
N VAL A 139 -18.70 -0.19 -4.44
CA VAL A 139 -17.75 -0.31 -3.33
C VAL A 139 -16.34 0.08 -3.78
N ARG A 140 -15.91 -0.34 -4.98
CA ARG A 140 -14.60 0.05 -5.56
C ARG A 140 -14.47 1.57 -5.67
N ARG A 141 -15.49 2.25 -6.21
CA ARG A 141 -15.50 3.72 -6.31
C ARG A 141 -15.42 4.39 -4.95
N GLU A 142 -16.14 3.87 -3.96
CA GLU A 142 -16.12 4.42 -2.60
C GLU A 142 -14.74 4.24 -1.95
N LEU A 143 -14.13 3.06 -2.05
CA LEU A 143 -12.79 2.81 -1.52
C LEU A 143 -11.74 3.69 -2.20
N ARG A 144 -11.85 3.88 -3.51
CA ARG A 144 -10.98 4.77 -4.27
C ARG A 144 -11.14 6.22 -3.78
N ARG A 145 -12.38 6.68 -3.61
CA ARG A 145 -12.68 8.02 -3.09
C ARG A 145 -12.04 8.24 -1.71
N ILE A 146 -12.17 7.28 -0.79
CA ILE A 146 -11.57 7.36 0.55
C ILE A 146 -10.04 7.55 0.47
N VAL A 147 -9.38 6.81 -0.39
CA VAL A 147 -7.92 6.91 -0.55
C VAL A 147 -7.54 8.24 -1.20
N ASP A 148 -8.24 8.65 -2.25
CA ASP A 148 -7.94 9.89 -2.97
C ASP A 148 -8.19 11.12 -2.11
N GLU A 149 -9.28 11.16 -1.32
CA GLU A 149 -9.57 12.22 -0.35
C GLU A 149 -8.50 12.30 0.75
N GLY A 150 -8.10 11.14 1.31
CA GLY A 150 -7.01 11.10 2.29
C GLY A 150 -5.67 11.56 1.73
N LEU A 151 -5.43 11.33 0.43
CA LEU A 151 -4.23 11.83 -0.26
C LEU A 151 -4.35 13.31 -0.66
N ALA A 152 -5.56 13.86 -0.75
CA ALA A 152 -5.81 15.26 -1.04
C ALA A 152 -5.93 16.13 0.24
N ASP A 153 -6.08 15.49 1.41
CA ASP A 153 -6.22 16.19 2.68
C ASP A 153 -4.95 16.96 3.02
N ASN A 154 -5.05 18.27 3.11
CA ASN A 154 -3.99 19.20 3.49
C ASN A 154 -4.16 19.78 4.91
N VAL A 155 -5.21 19.40 5.65
CA VAL A 155 -5.48 19.91 7.00
C VAL A 155 -4.85 19.03 8.07
N ALA A 156 -4.98 17.71 7.94
CA ALA A 156 -4.46 16.72 8.90
C ALA A 156 -3.31 15.87 8.35
N ALA A 157 -3.02 15.95 7.04
CA ALA A 157 -1.94 15.21 6.41
C ALA A 157 -0.59 15.90 6.61
N ARG A 158 0.43 15.12 6.93
CA ARG A 158 1.82 15.57 7.02
C ARG A 158 2.68 14.87 5.98
N VAL A 159 3.60 15.60 5.41
CA VAL A 159 4.62 15.02 4.51
C VAL A 159 5.60 14.22 5.37
N VAL A 160 5.71 12.93 5.09
CA VAL A 160 6.71 12.07 5.72
C VAL A 160 7.91 12.01 4.78
N ASP A 161 8.91 12.82 5.06
CA ASP A 161 10.16 12.89 4.31
C ASP A 161 11.37 12.51 5.17
N GLY A 162 12.55 12.54 4.58
CA GLY A 162 13.79 12.21 5.26
C GLY A 162 14.30 13.30 6.21
N THR A 163 13.68 14.49 6.28
CA THR A 163 14.11 15.59 7.13
C THR A 163 13.59 15.46 8.56
N GLY A 164 12.47 14.76 8.73
CA GLY A 164 11.82 14.58 10.02
C GLY A 164 11.05 15.81 10.52
N ASP A 165 10.92 16.85 9.71
CA ASP A 165 10.30 18.12 10.11
C ASP A 165 8.78 18.04 10.24
N ASN A 166 8.17 16.96 9.74
CA ASN A 166 6.72 16.69 9.82
C ASN A 166 5.87 17.91 9.43
N LEU A 167 6.26 18.62 8.39
CA LEU A 167 5.57 19.81 7.94
C LEU A 167 4.14 19.45 7.50
N LEU A 168 3.20 20.35 7.80
CA LEU A 168 1.86 20.29 7.22
C LEU A 168 1.98 20.47 5.70
N TYR A 169 1.13 19.76 4.97
CA TYR A 169 1.05 19.93 3.53
C TYR A 169 0.30 21.24 3.23
N ASP A 170 0.96 22.19 2.59
CA ASP A 170 0.37 23.42 2.06
C ASP A 170 -0.31 23.18 0.71
#